data_c87f06101e244775e8c200fa87564a0d
#
_entry.id   c87f06101e244775e8c200fa87564a0d
#
_cell.length_a   1.000
_cell.length_b   1.000
_cell.length_c   1.000
_cell.angle_alpha   90.00
_cell.angle_beta   90.00
_cell.angle_gamma   90.00
#
_symmetry.space_group_name_H-M   'P 1'
#
loop_
_entity.id
_entity.type
_entity.pdbx_description
1 polymer ?
#
loop_
_entity_poly.entity_id
_entity_poly.type
_entity_poly.pdbx_seq_one_letter_code
_entity_poly.pdbx_strand_id
1 'polypeptide(L)'
;MNLSVGPSRELSTITSALNKGDGSPLVINLDPGQYREKLVIDRPDVTLLGQGNVTVVYDDSASTIIHDERIGTFRSASVSVSAPNFTARNITFSNDFDYPSHEELVARNPGKNMWLQAVAFRVSPKADNTHLVNCTFLGWQDTLYLDSGFTHLEGCTIKGNIDFILGSGAGLFHSCFIISRGSGYICAPSTRSDDLGFLFYQCCFQKDTKKVPPHSVWLGRPWHPGADPFRISYAGLVDCYLDDHICPEGWTSMHGNVPGGGQMMFYPKDSKFFESASSGPGSVKKNGQNRVLVSLAQGQEEYLRFSQK
;
A
#
# COMPACT_ATOMS: atom_id res chain seq x y z
N MET A 1 3.04 8.51 27.56
CA MET A 1 3.46 9.92 27.37
C MET A 1 2.57 10.58 26.32
N ASN A 2 2.26 11.87 26.44
CA ASN A 2 1.45 12.60 25.44
C ASN A 2 2.19 13.89 25.07
N LEU A 3 2.51 14.08 23.78
CA LEU A 3 3.27 15.19 23.24
C LEU A 3 2.46 15.89 22.13
N SER A 4 2.74 17.17 21.90
CA SER A 4 2.19 17.93 20.79
C SER A 4 3.32 18.47 19.92
N VAL A 5 3.17 18.31 18.61
CA VAL A 5 4.14 18.76 17.60
C VAL A 5 3.45 19.72 16.64
N GLY A 6 4.10 20.80 16.32
CA GLY A 6 3.56 21.79 15.40
C GLY A 6 4.52 22.94 15.10
N PRO A 7 4.25 23.73 14.04
CA PRO A 7 5.15 24.82 13.62
C PRO A 7 5.41 25.89 14.72
N SER A 8 4.45 26.02 15.66
CA SER A 8 4.54 26.99 16.77
C SER A 8 4.69 26.32 18.14
N ARG A 9 4.98 25.01 18.17
CA ARG A 9 5.20 24.25 19.41
C ARG A 9 6.68 24.22 19.77
N GLU A 10 6.98 23.87 21.03
CA GLU A 10 8.34 23.53 21.45
C GLU A 10 8.96 22.41 20.61
N LEU A 11 8.14 21.40 20.29
CA LEU A 11 8.49 20.34 19.35
C LEU A 11 7.96 20.70 17.96
N SER A 12 8.83 21.02 17.03
CA SER A 12 8.46 21.37 15.65
C SER A 12 8.56 20.20 14.67
N THR A 13 9.18 19.07 15.07
CA THR A 13 9.35 17.87 14.25
C THR A 13 8.81 16.63 14.94
N ILE A 14 8.28 15.68 14.15
CA ILE A 14 7.81 14.40 14.66
C ILE A 14 8.99 13.57 15.18
N THR A 15 10.12 13.60 14.48
CA THR A 15 11.36 12.93 14.90
C THR A 15 11.80 13.36 16.29
N SER A 16 11.72 14.66 16.61
CA SER A 16 12.08 15.15 17.96
C SER A 16 11.15 14.63 19.06
N ALA A 17 9.86 14.43 18.75
CA ALA A 17 8.92 13.84 19.68
C ALA A 17 9.14 12.33 19.87
N LEU A 18 9.41 11.60 18.78
CA LEU A 18 9.76 10.17 18.85
C LEU A 18 10.98 9.91 19.74
N ASN A 19 11.98 10.80 19.69
CA ASN A 19 13.21 10.72 20.48
C ASN A 19 13.04 11.07 21.96
N LYS A 20 11.93 11.72 22.36
CA LYS A 20 11.65 12.05 23.78
C LYS A 20 11.06 10.89 24.60
N GLY A 21 10.78 9.78 23.97
CA GLY A 21 10.13 8.66 24.67
C GLY A 21 11.01 7.96 25.70
N ASP A 22 10.41 7.67 26.84
CA ASP A 22 11.02 6.99 28.01
C ASP A 22 10.75 5.47 28.04
N GLY A 23 10.32 4.90 26.89
CA GLY A 23 9.89 3.50 26.79
C GLY A 23 8.40 3.24 27.08
N SER A 24 7.67 4.22 27.60
CA SER A 24 6.21 4.12 27.77
C SER A 24 5.45 4.34 26.45
N PRO A 25 4.17 3.92 26.34
CA PRO A 25 3.33 4.24 25.19
C PRO A 25 3.35 5.76 24.89
N LEU A 26 3.50 6.11 23.62
CA LEU A 26 3.67 7.49 23.17
C LEU A 26 2.53 7.92 22.25
N VAL A 27 1.82 8.98 22.65
CA VAL A 27 0.82 9.65 21.81
C VAL A 27 1.39 10.99 21.35
N ILE A 28 1.42 11.23 20.05
CA ILE A 28 1.87 12.46 19.43
C ILE A 28 0.69 13.12 18.70
N ASN A 29 0.27 14.29 19.18
CA ASN A 29 -0.73 15.12 18.52
C ASN A 29 -0.02 16.06 17.54
N LEU A 30 -0.42 16.01 16.28
CA LEU A 30 0.16 16.81 15.20
C LEU A 30 -0.77 17.97 14.88
N ASP A 31 -0.30 19.20 15.09
CA ASP A 31 -1.02 20.41 14.64
C ASP A 31 -1.08 20.43 13.10
N PRO A 32 -2.04 21.16 12.49
CA PRO A 32 -2.14 21.29 11.04
C PRO A 32 -0.82 21.79 10.43
N GLY A 33 -0.37 21.14 9.36
CA GLY A 33 0.87 21.50 8.69
C GLY A 33 1.44 20.39 7.83
N GLN A 34 2.51 20.75 7.12
CA GLN A 34 3.31 19.82 6.34
C GLN A 34 4.62 19.54 7.07
N TYR A 35 4.85 18.27 7.38
CA TYR A 35 6.04 17.76 8.04
C TYR A 35 6.90 17.04 6.99
N ARG A 36 7.93 17.74 6.49
CA ARG A 36 8.86 17.16 5.52
C ARG A 36 9.96 16.41 6.26
N GLU A 37 9.63 15.19 6.64
CA GLU A 37 10.49 14.31 7.44
C GLU A 37 10.45 12.89 6.89
N LYS A 38 11.62 12.25 6.81
CA LYS A 38 11.72 10.80 6.59
C LYS A 38 11.67 10.11 7.94
N LEU A 39 10.52 9.49 8.25
CA LEU A 39 10.30 8.95 9.58
C LEU A 39 10.63 7.46 9.66
N VAL A 40 11.32 7.07 10.71
CA VAL A 40 11.48 5.69 11.15
C VAL A 40 10.88 5.54 12.54
N ILE A 41 9.86 4.70 12.66
CA ILE A 41 9.16 4.43 13.92
C ILE A 41 9.57 3.02 14.35
N ASP A 42 10.61 2.93 15.15
CA ASP A 42 11.26 1.69 15.59
C ASP A 42 11.01 1.35 17.07
N ARG A 43 10.14 2.13 17.72
CA ARG A 43 9.65 1.87 19.08
C ARG A 43 8.19 1.41 19.07
N PRO A 44 7.80 0.48 19.97
CA PRO A 44 6.42 0.03 20.07
C PRO A 44 5.48 1.09 20.68
N ASP A 45 4.18 0.84 20.56
CA ASP A 45 3.12 1.57 21.24
C ASP A 45 3.10 3.08 20.90
N VAL A 46 3.30 3.42 19.63
CA VAL A 46 3.25 4.81 19.14
C VAL A 46 1.89 5.09 18.50
N THR A 47 1.27 6.20 18.90
CA THR A 47 0.06 6.73 18.27
C THR A 47 0.30 8.13 17.72
N LEU A 48 0.05 8.33 16.42
CA LEU A 48 0.06 9.64 15.77
C LEU A 48 -1.38 10.11 15.52
N LEU A 49 -1.73 11.32 15.99
CA LEU A 49 -3.06 11.90 15.85
C LEU A 49 -2.99 13.24 15.10
N GLY A 50 -3.49 13.29 13.88
CA GLY A 50 -3.60 14.54 13.10
C GLY A 50 -4.77 15.41 13.59
N GLN A 51 -4.50 16.67 13.82
CA GLN A 51 -5.49 17.69 14.23
C GLN A 51 -5.80 18.61 13.04
N GLY A 52 -6.63 18.13 12.11
CA GLY A 52 -6.96 18.83 10.85
C GLY A 52 -6.07 18.39 9.68
N ASN A 53 -5.66 19.32 8.83
CA ASN A 53 -4.85 18.99 7.64
C ASN A 53 -3.39 18.76 8.02
N VAL A 54 -3.03 17.51 8.25
CA VAL A 54 -1.66 17.07 8.57
C VAL A 54 -1.12 16.23 7.42
N THR A 55 0.06 16.59 6.90
CA THR A 55 0.76 15.84 5.87
C THR A 55 2.18 15.52 6.31
N VAL A 56 2.54 14.26 6.33
CA VAL A 56 3.93 13.79 6.46
C VAL A 56 4.41 13.41 5.08
N VAL A 57 5.51 14.01 4.62
CA VAL A 57 5.95 13.88 3.22
C VAL A 57 7.47 13.79 3.10
N TYR A 58 7.91 12.98 2.14
CA TYR A 58 9.30 12.96 1.66
C TYR A 58 9.31 12.60 0.16
N ASP A 59 10.49 12.66 -0.51
CA ASP A 59 10.60 12.56 -1.97
C ASP A 59 11.63 11.52 -2.47
N ASP A 60 12.07 10.62 -1.61
CA ASP A 60 12.98 9.55 -2.04
C ASP A 60 12.29 8.57 -3.01
N SER A 61 12.97 8.20 -4.07
CA SER A 61 12.62 7.07 -4.94
C SER A 61 13.63 5.93 -4.81
N ALA A 62 13.33 4.79 -5.38
CA ALA A 62 14.26 3.67 -5.45
C ALA A 62 15.58 4.02 -6.19
N SER A 63 15.56 5.05 -7.04
CA SER A 63 16.74 5.59 -7.75
C SER A 63 17.54 6.62 -6.95
N THR A 64 17.05 7.08 -5.79
CA THR A 64 17.81 8.01 -4.93
C THR A 64 19.19 7.41 -4.58
N ILE A 65 20.23 8.22 -4.70
CA ILE A 65 21.62 7.80 -4.42
C ILE A 65 22.05 8.29 -3.02
N ILE A 66 22.49 7.37 -2.18
CA ILE A 66 23.09 7.68 -0.88
C ILE A 66 24.39 6.85 -0.78
N HIS A 67 25.51 7.50 -0.49
CA HIS A 67 26.84 6.85 -0.45
C HIS A 67 27.17 6.06 -1.71
N ASP A 68 26.92 6.65 -2.89
CA ASP A 68 27.14 6.09 -4.23
C ASP A 68 26.33 4.82 -4.56
N GLU A 69 25.35 4.47 -3.72
CA GLU A 69 24.43 3.35 -3.95
C GLU A 69 22.98 3.80 -4.06
N ARG A 70 22.21 3.11 -4.93
CA ARG A 70 20.75 3.27 -4.96
C ARG A 70 20.14 2.72 -3.68
N ILE A 71 19.22 3.49 -3.11
CA ILE A 71 18.56 3.06 -1.87
C ILE A 71 17.54 1.92 -2.10
N GLY A 72 17.01 1.79 -3.31
CA GLY A 72 15.99 0.79 -3.63
C GLY A 72 14.62 1.08 -3.01
N THR A 73 13.61 0.30 -3.40
CA THR A 73 12.22 0.50 -3.00
C THR A 73 12.04 0.58 -1.49
N PHE A 74 12.63 -0.33 -0.75
CA PHE A 74 12.40 -0.43 0.72
C PHE A 74 12.88 0.78 1.50
N ARG A 75 13.98 1.40 1.06
CA ARG A 75 14.54 2.58 1.71
C ARG A 75 13.97 3.89 1.15
N SER A 76 13.10 3.85 0.14
CA SER A 76 12.45 5.05 -0.39
C SER A 76 11.28 5.54 0.48
N ALA A 77 10.82 4.75 1.44
CA ALA A 77 9.65 5.07 2.24
C ALA A 77 9.78 6.40 2.98
N SER A 78 8.77 7.28 2.82
CA SER A 78 8.65 8.52 3.60
C SER A 78 8.44 8.20 5.07
N VAL A 79 7.62 7.19 5.38
CA VAL A 79 7.40 6.69 6.74
C VAL A 79 7.61 5.18 6.76
N SER A 80 8.43 4.69 7.68
CA SER A 80 8.66 3.26 7.91
C SER A 80 8.37 2.92 9.36
N VAL A 81 7.43 1.98 9.58
CA VAL A 81 7.10 1.45 10.90
C VAL A 81 7.79 0.08 11.03
N SER A 82 8.59 -0.11 12.07
CA SER A 82 9.36 -1.33 12.33
C SER A 82 9.23 -1.84 13.76
N ALA A 83 8.14 -1.47 14.44
CA ALA A 83 7.81 -1.93 15.79
C ALA A 83 6.29 -2.17 15.92
N PRO A 84 5.85 -3.02 16.85
CA PRO A 84 4.43 -3.37 16.98
C PRO A 84 3.58 -2.25 17.61
N ASN A 85 2.26 -2.41 17.46
CA ASN A 85 1.22 -1.55 18.06
C ASN A 85 1.30 -0.09 17.60
N PHE A 86 1.53 0.12 16.31
CA PHE A 86 1.47 1.47 15.74
C PHE A 86 0.04 1.86 15.37
N THR A 87 -0.37 3.07 15.76
CA THR A 87 -1.65 3.64 15.35
C THR A 87 -1.45 5.02 14.71
N ALA A 88 -2.14 5.30 13.61
CA ALA A 88 -2.25 6.64 13.04
C ALA A 88 -3.69 7.00 12.72
N ARG A 89 -4.08 8.25 12.95
CA ARG A 89 -5.42 8.77 12.64
C ARG A 89 -5.37 10.15 11.99
N ASN A 90 -6.18 10.34 10.94
CA ASN A 90 -6.40 11.62 10.27
C ASN A 90 -5.10 12.27 9.74
N ILE A 91 -4.23 11.48 9.11
CA ILE A 91 -2.93 11.95 8.59
C ILE A 91 -2.82 11.56 7.12
N THR A 92 -2.28 12.48 6.31
CA THR A 92 -1.83 12.17 4.96
C THR A 92 -0.35 11.77 5.02
N PHE A 93 -0.03 10.57 4.59
CA PHE A 93 1.33 10.09 4.33
C PHE A 93 1.59 10.14 2.83
N SER A 94 2.58 10.90 2.42
CA SER A 94 2.85 11.14 1.00
C SER A 94 4.31 10.84 0.64
N ASN A 95 4.51 10.33 -0.56
CA ASN A 95 5.78 10.45 -1.25
C ASN A 95 5.55 11.35 -2.46
N ASP A 96 6.22 12.51 -2.48
CA ASP A 96 6.04 13.53 -3.51
C ASP A 96 7.14 13.51 -4.59
N PHE A 97 7.83 12.36 -4.75
CA PHE A 97 8.70 12.10 -5.89
C PHE A 97 7.96 12.40 -7.20
N ASP A 98 8.60 13.19 -8.07
CA ASP A 98 8.00 13.61 -9.35
C ASP A 98 7.95 12.43 -10.35
N TYR A 99 7.11 11.46 -10.04
CA TYR A 99 6.90 10.27 -10.88
C TYR A 99 6.52 10.62 -12.32
N PRO A 100 5.56 11.54 -12.61
CA PRO A 100 5.14 11.82 -13.98
C PRO A 100 6.27 12.30 -14.88
N SER A 101 7.09 13.25 -14.41
CA SER A 101 8.24 13.75 -15.19
C SER A 101 9.30 12.68 -15.42
N HIS A 102 9.51 11.80 -14.43
CA HIS A 102 10.48 10.71 -14.54
C HIS A 102 9.95 9.57 -15.42
N GLU A 103 8.67 9.25 -15.39
CA GLU A 103 8.02 8.29 -16.30
C GLU A 103 8.16 8.76 -17.76
N GLU A 104 7.89 10.04 -18.03
CA GLU A 104 8.07 10.61 -19.36
C GLU A 104 9.54 10.55 -19.80
N LEU A 105 10.48 10.83 -18.89
CA LEU A 105 11.91 10.74 -19.18
C LEU A 105 12.34 9.31 -19.53
N VAL A 106 11.84 8.30 -18.82
CA VAL A 106 12.08 6.87 -19.12
C VAL A 106 11.47 6.48 -20.45
N ALA A 107 10.25 6.91 -20.74
CA ALA A 107 9.58 6.64 -22.01
C ALA A 107 10.36 7.22 -23.22
N ARG A 108 10.94 8.41 -23.08
CA ARG A 108 11.79 9.04 -24.10
C ARG A 108 13.19 8.43 -24.21
N ASN A 109 13.65 7.71 -23.18
CA ASN A 109 15.00 7.14 -23.09
C ASN A 109 14.94 5.68 -22.59
N PRO A 110 14.48 4.71 -23.40
CA PRO A 110 14.27 3.32 -22.97
C PRO A 110 15.51 2.61 -22.40
N GLY A 111 16.71 3.09 -22.74
CA GLY A 111 17.99 2.57 -22.19
C GLY A 111 18.36 3.13 -20.80
N LYS A 112 17.62 4.11 -20.29
CA LYS A 112 17.91 4.71 -18.98
C LYS A 112 17.31 3.84 -17.88
N ASN A 113 18.16 3.14 -17.14
CA ASN A 113 17.75 2.30 -16.02
C ASN A 113 17.39 3.18 -14.80
N MET A 114 16.13 3.63 -14.74
CA MET A 114 15.58 4.38 -13.61
C MET A 114 14.52 3.54 -12.91
N TRP A 115 14.58 3.53 -11.58
CA TRP A 115 13.61 2.85 -10.72
C TRP A 115 12.66 3.89 -10.12
N LEU A 116 11.39 3.84 -10.53
CA LEU A 116 10.38 4.85 -10.22
C LEU A 116 9.57 4.56 -8.95
N GLN A 117 9.83 3.44 -8.29
CA GLN A 117 9.18 3.08 -7.03
C GLN A 117 9.46 4.15 -5.97
N ALA A 118 8.41 4.60 -5.27
CA ALA A 118 8.50 5.67 -4.28
C ALA A 118 7.43 5.46 -3.20
N VAL A 119 7.83 4.84 -2.10
CA VAL A 119 6.92 4.40 -1.05
C VAL A 119 6.50 5.57 -0.16
N ALA A 120 5.20 5.79 0.03
CA ALA A 120 4.71 6.79 0.99
C ALA A 120 4.72 6.23 2.42
N PHE A 121 4.30 4.96 2.60
CA PHE A 121 4.22 4.33 3.91
C PHE A 121 4.58 2.85 3.84
N ARG A 122 5.46 2.41 4.73
CA ARG A 122 5.90 1.02 4.84
C ARG A 122 5.66 0.47 6.24
N VAL A 123 5.01 -0.70 6.31
CA VAL A 123 5.02 -1.57 7.48
C VAL A 123 6.13 -2.59 7.26
N SER A 124 7.26 -2.44 7.98
CA SER A 124 8.48 -3.23 7.73
C SER A 124 8.54 -4.48 8.62
N PRO A 125 9.47 -5.42 8.37
CA PRO A 125 9.66 -6.55 9.25
C PRO A 125 9.83 -6.14 10.72
N LYS A 126 9.18 -6.85 11.64
CA LYS A 126 9.03 -6.60 13.09
C LYS A 126 7.84 -5.71 13.46
N ALA A 127 7.22 -4.99 12.53
CA ALA A 127 5.95 -4.34 12.80
C ALA A 127 4.82 -5.37 12.78
N ASP A 128 3.91 -5.27 13.72
CA ASP A 128 2.67 -6.05 13.80
C ASP A 128 1.62 -5.21 14.50
N ASN A 129 0.34 -5.58 14.32
CA ASN A 129 -0.78 -4.87 14.92
C ASN A 129 -0.74 -3.35 14.60
N THR A 130 -0.67 -3.03 13.31
CA THR A 130 -0.70 -1.64 12.81
C THR A 130 -2.14 -1.23 12.53
N HIS A 131 -2.59 -0.10 13.10
CA HIS A 131 -3.96 0.39 12.94
C HIS A 131 -3.99 1.80 12.33
N LEU A 132 -4.61 1.94 11.16
CA LEU A 132 -4.63 3.16 10.36
C LEU A 132 -6.08 3.57 10.12
N VAL A 133 -6.50 4.75 10.63
CA VAL A 133 -7.89 5.20 10.59
C VAL A 133 -7.98 6.58 9.92
N ASN A 134 -8.83 6.69 8.91
CA ASN A 134 -9.04 7.93 8.16
C ASN A 134 -7.73 8.55 7.65
N CYS A 135 -6.75 7.73 7.31
CA CYS A 135 -5.47 8.18 6.75
C CYS A 135 -5.52 8.20 5.22
N THR A 136 -4.71 9.08 4.62
CA THR A 136 -4.50 9.10 3.17
C THR A 136 -3.07 8.69 2.87
N PHE A 137 -2.88 7.75 1.92
CA PHE A 137 -1.59 7.34 1.39
C PHE A 137 -1.50 7.84 -0.06
N LEU A 138 -0.60 8.77 -0.30
CA LEU A 138 -0.51 9.48 -1.57
C LEU A 138 0.85 9.25 -2.23
N GLY A 139 0.84 8.60 -3.37
CA GLY A 139 2.02 8.32 -4.19
C GLY A 139 1.64 8.01 -5.64
N TRP A 140 2.51 7.24 -6.28
CA TRP A 140 2.32 6.70 -7.61
C TRP A 140 2.64 5.20 -7.60
N GLN A 141 3.83 4.79 -8.01
CA GLN A 141 4.25 3.39 -7.96
C GLN A 141 4.68 3.01 -6.55
N ASP A 142 4.22 1.86 -6.04
CA ASP A 142 4.59 1.27 -4.74
C ASP A 142 4.19 2.12 -3.50
N THR A 143 3.04 2.80 -3.53
CA THR A 143 2.65 3.80 -2.51
C THR A 143 2.57 3.25 -1.09
N LEU A 144 1.86 2.12 -0.89
CA LEU A 144 1.64 1.49 0.41
C LEU A 144 2.25 0.09 0.43
N TYR A 145 3.30 -0.08 1.25
CA TYR A 145 4.03 -1.34 1.33
C TYR A 145 3.83 -2.03 2.68
N LEU A 146 3.02 -3.07 2.69
CA LEU A 146 2.76 -3.94 3.84
C LEU A 146 3.70 -5.15 3.76
N ASP A 147 4.93 -5.02 4.29
CA ASP A 147 5.98 -6.02 4.13
C ASP A 147 5.82 -7.19 5.11
N SER A 148 5.16 -6.98 6.26
CA SER A 148 5.01 -7.97 7.32
C SER A 148 3.87 -7.63 8.28
N GLY A 149 3.53 -8.56 9.18
CA GLY A 149 2.55 -8.39 10.24
C GLY A 149 1.11 -8.19 9.75
N PHE A 150 0.25 -7.79 10.66
CA PHE A 150 -1.15 -7.47 10.37
C PHE A 150 -1.38 -5.96 10.42
N THR A 151 -2.03 -5.42 9.38
CA THR A 151 -2.42 -4.01 9.29
C THR A 151 -3.91 -3.90 9.06
N HIS A 152 -4.61 -3.18 9.94
CA HIS A 152 -6.00 -2.81 9.76
C HIS A 152 -6.10 -1.35 9.27
N LEU A 153 -6.71 -1.14 8.11
CA LEU A 153 -7.00 0.17 7.54
C LEU A 153 -8.52 0.39 7.53
N GLU A 154 -8.97 1.45 8.18
CA GLU A 154 -10.39 1.79 8.29
C GLU A 154 -10.65 3.19 7.73
N GLY A 155 -11.57 3.32 6.77
CA GLY A 155 -11.92 4.60 6.16
C GLY A 155 -10.77 5.33 5.47
N CYS A 156 -9.71 4.61 5.11
CA CYS A 156 -8.51 5.19 4.51
C CYS A 156 -8.65 5.45 3.01
N THR A 157 -7.85 6.35 2.48
CA THR A 157 -7.72 6.60 1.04
C THR A 157 -6.32 6.23 0.58
N ILE A 158 -6.20 5.36 -0.42
CA ILE A 158 -4.92 4.94 -1.00
C ILE A 158 -4.90 5.32 -2.48
N LYS A 159 -3.92 6.14 -2.89
CA LYS A 159 -3.78 6.65 -4.26
C LYS A 159 -2.45 6.25 -4.90
N GLY A 160 -2.53 5.71 -6.12
CA GLY A 160 -1.35 5.33 -6.90
C GLY A 160 -1.71 4.84 -8.30
N ASN A 161 -0.73 4.27 -9.03
CA ASN A 161 -0.97 3.74 -10.38
C ASN A 161 -0.42 2.32 -10.59
N ILE A 162 0.81 2.03 -10.18
CA ILE A 162 1.45 0.73 -10.41
C ILE A 162 1.79 0.08 -9.07
N ASP A 163 1.22 -1.13 -8.83
CA ASP A 163 1.46 -1.94 -7.62
C ASP A 163 1.38 -1.11 -6.32
N PHE A 164 0.44 -0.16 -6.30
CA PHE A 164 0.45 0.87 -5.26
C PHE A 164 -0.03 0.39 -3.89
N ILE A 165 -0.43 -0.90 -3.80
CA ILE A 165 -0.62 -1.66 -2.56
C ILE A 165 0.14 -2.96 -2.72
N LEU A 166 1.25 -3.15 -2.00
CA LEU A 166 2.10 -4.32 -2.20
C LEU A 166 2.61 -4.90 -0.88
N GLY A 167 3.14 -6.12 -0.96
CA GLY A 167 3.85 -6.73 0.17
C GLY A 167 3.40 -8.13 0.53
N SER A 168 4.04 -8.68 1.57
CA SER A 168 3.80 -10.03 2.10
C SER A 168 3.05 -10.06 3.43
N GLY A 169 2.83 -8.90 4.05
CA GLY A 169 2.02 -8.77 5.26
C GLY A 169 0.53 -8.94 4.98
N ALA A 170 -0.24 -9.13 6.04
CA ALA A 170 -1.69 -9.18 5.98
C ALA A 170 -2.30 -7.78 6.11
N GLY A 171 -3.27 -7.45 5.25
CA GLY A 171 -3.97 -6.17 5.27
C GLY A 171 -5.49 -6.35 5.21
N LEU A 172 -6.19 -5.85 6.22
CA LEU A 172 -7.64 -5.68 6.17
C LEU A 172 -7.97 -4.23 5.81
N PHE A 173 -8.46 -4.01 4.60
CA PHE A 173 -8.93 -2.72 4.11
C PHE A 173 -10.45 -2.66 4.30
N HIS A 174 -10.92 -1.92 5.29
CA HIS A 174 -12.34 -1.80 5.62
C HIS A 174 -12.85 -0.40 5.26
N SER A 175 -13.87 -0.34 4.41
CA SER A 175 -14.49 0.91 3.95
C SER A 175 -13.50 1.94 3.38
N CYS A 176 -12.47 1.45 2.67
CA CYS A 176 -11.42 2.29 2.10
C CYS A 176 -11.74 2.74 0.67
N PHE A 177 -11.15 3.88 0.28
CA PHE A 177 -11.14 4.38 -1.09
C PHE A 177 -9.82 4.02 -1.76
N ILE A 178 -9.87 3.20 -2.82
CA ILE A 178 -8.74 2.74 -3.61
C ILE A 178 -8.76 3.50 -4.93
N ILE A 179 -7.85 4.46 -5.10
CA ILE A 179 -7.94 5.45 -6.17
C ILE A 179 -6.80 5.32 -7.15
N SER A 180 -7.13 4.92 -8.39
CA SER A 180 -6.17 4.79 -9.48
C SER A 180 -5.90 6.16 -10.13
N ARG A 181 -4.63 6.58 -10.15
CA ARG A 181 -4.18 7.85 -10.71
C ARG A 181 -3.76 7.75 -12.19
N GLY A 182 -3.60 6.54 -12.69
CA GLY A 182 -3.22 6.21 -14.07
C GLY A 182 -3.53 4.76 -14.36
N SER A 183 -3.28 4.33 -15.59
CA SER A 183 -3.30 2.91 -15.97
C SER A 183 -2.26 2.12 -15.17
N GLY A 184 -2.53 0.84 -14.89
CA GLY A 184 -1.57 0.00 -14.19
C GLY A 184 -2.21 -1.08 -13.34
N TYR A 185 -1.71 -1.27 -12.11
CA TYR A 185 -2.08 -2.38 -11.24
C TYR A 185 -2.35 -1.87 -9.83
N ILE A 186 -3.46 -2.27 -9.22
CA ILE A 186 -3.81 -1.83 -7.87
C ILE A 186 -2.91 -2.51 -6.85
N CYS A 187 -2.87 -3.86 -6.84
CA CYS A 187 -2.08 -4.55 -5.83
C CYS A 187 -1.12 -5.60 -6.39
N ALA A 188 -0.04 -5.80 -5.64
CA ALA A 188 0.97 -6.84 -5.87
C ALA A 188 1.25 -7.59 -4.57
N PRO A 189 0.32 -8.48 -4.13
CA PRO A 189 0.54 -9.28 -2.94
C PRO A 189 1.63 -10.33 -3.16
N SER A 190 2.38 -10.62 -2.10
CA SER A 190 3.48 -11.60 -2.08
C SER A 190 3.31 -12.55 -0.90
N THR A 191 2.09 -12.99 -0.65
CA THR A 191 1.70 -13.77 0.53
C THR A 191 2.30 -15.18 0.47
N ARG A 192 2.72 -15.73 1.60
CA ARG A 192 3.05 -17.16 1.71
C ARG A 192 1.78 -18.02 1.77
N SER A 193 1.90 -19.31 1.46
CA SER A 193 0.75 -20.22 1.30
C SER A 193 -0.22 -20.25 2.49
N ASP A 194 0.28 -20.12 3.70
CA ASP A 194 -0.48 -20.29 4.94
C ASP A 194 -0.83 -18.98 5.63
N ASP A 195 -0.32 -17.86 5.08
CA ASP A 195 -0.54 -16.52 5.63
C ASP A 195 -1.82 -15.88 5.06
N LEU A 196 -2.32 -14.87 5.75
CA LEU A 196 -3.31 -13.93 5.25
C LEU A 196 -2.62 -12.91 4.33
N GLY A 197 -3.28 -12.52 3.25
CA GLY A 197 -2.82 -11.47 2.35
C GLY A 197 -3.65 -10.20 2.47
N PHE A 198 -4.17 -9.69 1.35
CA PHE A 198 -4.99 -8.48 1.32
C PHE A 198 -6.47 -8.81 1.23
N LEU A 199 -7.27 -8.27 2.14
CA LEU A 199 -8.73 -8.33 2.05
C LEU A 199 -9.31 -6.92 1.99
N PHE A 200 -10.02 -6.64 0.90
CA PHE A 200 -10.78 -5.41 0.70
C PHE A 200 -12.25 -5.70 1.02
N TYR A 201 -12.74 -5.10 2.11
CA TYR A 201 -14.12 -5.27 2.57
C TYR A 201 -14.85 -3.94 2.51
N GLN A 202 -15.95 -3.88 1.76
CA GLN A 202 -16.75 -2.67 1.55
C GLN A 202 -15.94 -1.48 1.01
N CYS A 203 -14.94 -1.75 0.19
CA CYS A 203 -14.08 -0.73 -0.40
C CYS A 203 -14.64 -0.20 -1.72
N CYS A 204 -14.23 1.03 -2.05
CA CYS A 204 -14.63 1.70 -3.28
C CYS A 204 -13.40 1.91 -4.18
N PHE A 205 -13.38 1.23 -5.34
CA PHE A 205 -12.31 1.32 -6.33
C PHE A 205 -12.71 2.34 -7.38
N GLN A 206 -12.00 3.47 -7.43
CA GLN A 206 -12.32 4.62 -8.26
C GLN A 206 -11.11 5.11 -9.04
N LYS A 207 -11.36 5.87 -10.10
CA LYS A 207 -10.34 6.63 -10.80
C LYS A 207 -10.23 8.06 -10.25
N ASP A 208 -9.01 8.58 -10.15
CA ASP A 208 -8.75 9.93 -9.62
C ASP A 208 -9.30 11.01 -10.56
N THR A 209 -9.21 10.77 -11.86
CA THR A 209 -9.71 11.69 -12.89
C THR A 209 -10.28 10.92 -14.08
N LYS A 210 -11.09 11.63 -14.93
CA LYS A 210 -11.58 11.09 -16.22
C LYS A 210 -10.46 10.77 -17.22
N LYS A 211 -9.21 11.15 -16.94
CA LYS A 211 -8.06 10.82 -17.80
C LYS A 211 -7.61 9.36 -17.65
N VAL A 212 -8.00 8.67 -16.57
CA VAL A 212 -7.77 7.23 -16.44
C VAL A 212 -8.76 6.52 -17.36
N PRO A 213 -8.29 5.81 -18.41
CA PRO A 213 -9.20 5.22 -19.40
C PRO A 213 -10.04 4.08 -18.79
N PRO A 214 -11.23 3.80 -19.32
CA PRO A 214 -11.95 2.57 -19.00
C PRO A 214 -11.10 1.33 -19.30
N HIS A 215 -11.26 0.28 -18.49
CA HIS A 215 -10.59 -1.02 -18.69
C HIS A 215 -9.06 -0.96 -18.79
N SER A 216 -8.43 -0.03 -18.07
CA SER A 216 -6.98 0.20 -18.13
C SER A 216 -6.23 -0.12 -16.84
N VAL A 217 -6.94 -0.57 -15.81
CA VAL A 217 -6.38 -0.87 -14.49
C VAL A 217 -6.73 -2.28 -14.07
N TRP A 218 -5.71 -3.08 -13.76
CA TRP A 218 -5.86 -4.41 -13.23
C TRP A 218 -6.08 -4.37 -11.71
N LEU A 219 -6.90 -5.27 -11.16
CA LEU A 219 -7.06 -5.42 -9.71
C LEU A 219 -5.73 -5.77 -9.03
N GLY A 220 -4.88 -6.53 -9.75
CA GLY A 220 -3.54 -6.82 -9.28
C GLY A 220 -2.87 -7.95 -10.02
N ARG A 221 -1.68 -8.30 -9.51
CA ARG A 221 -0.81 -9.33 -10.09
C ARG A 221 0.02 -10.03 -9.00
N PRO A 222 0.36 -11.34 -9.16
CA PRO A 222 1.09 -12.09 -8.14
C PRO A 222 2.56 -11.70 -8.11
N TRP A 223 3.01 -11.10 -7.01
CA TRP A 223 4.41 -10.73 -6.84
C TRP A 223 5.20 -11.84 -6.14
N HIS A 224 6.23 -12.35 -6.82
CA HIS A 224 7.12 -13.37 -6.31
C HIS A 224 8.56 -12.84 -6.31
N PRO A 225 9.01 -12.14 -5.24
CA PRO A 225 10.37 -11.64 -5.14
C PRO A 225 11.38 -12.80 -5.21
N GLY A 226 12.41 -12.64 -6.06
CA GLY A 226 13.37 -13.70 -6.30
C GLY A 226 12.79 -14.95 -6.97
N ALA A 227 11.62 -14.84 -7.64
CA ALA A 227 10.88 -15.96 -8.22
C ALA A 227 10.59 -17.08 -7.21
N ASP A 228 10.36 -16.73 -5.92
CA ASP A 228 10.06 -17.67 -4.83
C ASP A 228 8.75 -18.45 -5.13
N PRO A 229 8.81 -19.78 -5.37
CA PRO A 229 7.63 -20.57 -5.70
C PRO A 229 6.71 -20.84 -4.51
N PHE A 230 7.15 -20.55 -3.27
CA PHE A 230 6.36 -20.72 -2.04
C PHE A 230 5.44 -19.53 -1.75
N ARG A 231 5.43 -18.53 -2.62
CA ARG A 231 4.45 -17.44 -2.58
C ARG A 231 3.19 -17.85 -3.32
N ILE A 232 2.02 -17.60 -2.72
CA ILE A 232 0.72 -17.95 -3.33
C ILE A 232 -0.09 -16.69 -3.67
N SER A 233 0.36 -15.54 -3.32
CA SER A 233 -0.30 -14.25 -3.53
C SER A 233 -1.82 -14.30 -3.24
N TYR A 234 -2.22 -13.67 -2.16
CA TYR A 234 -3.61 -13.68 -1.71
C TYR A 234 -4.20 -12.27 -1.78
N ALA A 235 -5.31 -12.10 -2.50
CA ALA A 235 -6.14 -10.89 -2.44
C ALA A 235 -7.62 -11.21 -2.67
N GLY A 236 -8.48 -10.70 -1.79
CA GLY A 236 -9.93 -10.87 -1.87
C GLY A 236 -10.66 -9.53 -1.85
N LEU A 237 -11.73 -9.41 -2.64
CA LEU A 237 -12.66 -8.29 -2.64
C LEU A 237 -14.03 -8.79 -2.16
N VAL A 238 -14.57 -8.19 -1.11
CA VAL A 238 -15.88 -8.54 -0.54
C VAL A 238 -16.74 -7.30 -0.43
N ASP A 239 -17.92 -7.32 -1.05
CA ASP A 239 -18.90 -6.22 -1.05
C ASP A 239 -18.30 -4.86 -1.52
N CYS A 240 -17.46 -4.91 -2.57
CA CYS A 240 -16.76 -3.75 -3.10
C CYS A 240 -17.48 -3.10 -4.29
N TYR A 241 -17.33 -1.79 -4.45
CA TYR A 241 -17.69 -1.09 -5.66
C TYR A 241 -16.48 -0.95 -6.60
N LEU A 242 -16.64 -1.35 -7.86
CA LEU A 242 -15.60 -1.29 -8.89
C LEU A 242 -16.06 -0.37 -10.02
N ASP A 243 -15.35 0.75 -10.24
CA ASP A 243 -15.64 1.68 -11.32
C ASP A 243 -15.13 1.16 -12.69
N ASP A 244 -15.52 1.82 -13.77
CA ASP A 244 -15.32 1.40 -15.18
C ASP A 244 -13.86 1.27 -15.64
N HIS A 245 -12.91 1.82 -14.88
CA HIS A 245 -11.48 1.70 -15.20
C HIS A 245 -10.89 0.30 -14.97
N ILE A 246 -11.60 -0.55 -14.23
CA ILE A 246 -11.13 -1.92 -13.94
C ILE A 246 -11.19 -2.77 -15.22
N CYS A 247 -10.08 -3.45 -15.53
CA CYS A 247 -10.01 -4.41 -16.64
C CYS A 247 -11.03 -5.55 -16.44
N PRO A 248 -11.75 -5.98 -17.50
CA PRO A 248 -12.72 -7.08 -17.40
C PRO A 248 -12.13 -8.38 -16.88
N GLU A 249 -10.88 -8.69 -17.18
CA GLU A 249 -10.15 -9.88 -16.73
C GLU A 249 -9.75 -9.79 -15.25
N GLY A 250 -9.78 -8.60 -14.66
CA GLY A 250 -9.48 -8.31 -13.27
C GLY A 250 -8.02 -8.46 -12.88
N TRP A 251 -7.50 -9.67 -12.91
CA TRP A 251 -6.13 -10.00 -12.48
C TRP A 251 -5.25 -10.37 -13.66
N THR A 252 -3.93 -10.11 -13.55
CA THR A 252 -2.96 -10.44 -14.60
C THR A 252 -1.71 -11.14 -14.04
N SER A 253 -0.88 -11.67 -14.93
CA SER A 253 0.38 -12.34 -14.57
C SER A 253 1.50 -11.32 -14.28
N MET A 254 2.55 -11.80 -13.60
CA MET A 254 3.76 -11.03 -13.31
C MET A 254 5.01 -11.89 -13.48
N HIS A 255 6.08 -11.31 -14.02
CA HIS A 255 7.39 -11.96 -14.03
C HIS A 255 8.08 -11.81 -12.67
N GLY A 256 8.70 -12.89 -12.18
CA GLY A 256 9.67 -12.87 -11.11
C GLY A 256 11.08 -13.06 -11.66
N ASN A 257 12.03 -12.25 -11.19
CA ASN A 257 13.45 -12.41 -11.57
C ASN A 257 14.05 -13.58 -10.76
N VAL A 258 14.63 -14.56 -11.45
CA VAL A 258 15.28 -15.73 -10.84
C VAL A 258 16.68 -15.34 -10.36
N PRO A 259 17.09 -15.65 -9.11
CA PRO A 259 18.47 -15.49 -8.67
C PRO A 259 19.44 -16.21 -9.61
N GLY A 260 20.47 -15.52 -10.05
CA GLY A 260 21.42 -16.07 -11.02
C GLY A 260 21.05 -15.83 -12.49
N GLY A 261 19.90 -15.26 -12.77
CA GLY A 261 19.47 -14.82 -14.10
C GLY A 261 18.22 -15.54 -14.62
N GLY A 262 17.56 -14.92 -15.58
CA GLY A 262 16.29 -15.38 -16.16
C GLY A 262 15.07 -14.85 -15.45
N GLN A 263 13.89 -15.18 -16.01
CA GLN A 263 12.58 -14.79 -15.48
C GLN A 263 11.63 -16.00 -15.46
N MET A 264 10.77 -16.02 -14.46
CA MET A 264 9.66 -16.97 -14.34
C MET A 264 8.34 -16.20 -14.33
N MET A 265 7.32 -16.71 -15.04
CA MET A 265 5.98 -16.14 -15.06
C MET A 265 5.12 -16.76 -13.98
N PHE A 266 4.43 -15.91 -13.21
CA PHE A 266 3.43 -16.29 -12.22
C PHE A 266 2.04 -15.83 -12.66
N TYR A 267 1.04 -16.68 -12.47
CA TYR A 267 -0.30 -16.47 -13.02
C TYR A 267 -1.36 -16.33 -11.93
N PRO A 268 -2.45 -15.58 -12.20
CA PRO A 268 -3.57 -15.45 -11.26
C PRO A 268 -4.20 -16.80 -10.86
N LYS A 269 -4.25 -17.77 -11.79
CA LYS A 269 -4.81 -19.12 -11.53
C LYS A 269 -4.06 -19.90 -10.44
N ASP A 270 -2.80 -19.57 -10.19
CA ASP A 270 -1.94 -20.19 -9.19
C ASP A 270 -1.92 -19.38 -7.87
N SER A 271 -2.81 -18.40 -7.75
CA SER A 271 -2.94 -17.48 -6.63
C SER A 271 -4.31 -17.62 -5.95
N LYS A 272 -4.46 -17.10 -4.75
CA LYS A 272 -5.74 -17.03 -4.01
C LYS A 272 -6.42 -15.68 -4.28
N PHE A 273 -6.80 -15.42 -5.53
CA PHE A 273 -7.55 -14.21 -5.90
C PHE A 273 -9.03 -14.51 -6.04
N PHE A 274 -9.88 -13.75 -5.35
CA PHE A 274 -11.32 -13.95 -5.39
C PHE A 274 -12.12 -12.65 -5.22
N GLU A 275 -13.38 -12.70 -5.59
CA GLU A 275 -14.35 -11.62 -5.43
C GLU A 275 -15.67 -12.17 -4.89
N SER A 276 -16.32 -11.39 -4.04
CA SER A 276 -17.65 -11.71 -3.50
C SER A 276 -18.53 -10.47 -3.49
N ALA A 277 -19.72 -10.56 -4.07
CA ALA A 277 -20.75 -9.52 -4.07
C ALA A 277 -20.28 -8.14 -4.57
N SER A 278 -19.28 -8.06 -5.43
CA SER A 278 -18.83 -6.78 -6.01
C SER A 278 -19.89 -6.19 -6.93
N SER A 279 -19.97 -4.85 -6.93
CA SER A 279 -20.91 -4.03 -7.70
C SER A 279 -20.18 -3.01 -8.59
N GLY A 280 -20.94 -2.23 -9.36
CA GLY A 280 -20.42 -1.19 -10.25
C GLY A 280 -20.05 -1.69 -11.65
N PRO A 281 -19.66 -0.77 -12.57
CA PRO A 281 -19.42 -1.08 -13.98
C PRO A 281 -18.19 -1.97 -14.20
N GLY A 282 -17.19 -1.96 -13.30
CA GLY A 282 -16.03 -2.84 -13.36
C GLY A 282 -16.24 -4.22 -12.76
N SER A 283 -17.43 -4.51 -12.17
CA SER A 283 -17.75 -5.83 -11.60
C SER A 283 -18.16 -6.84 -12.67
N VAL A 284 -18.02 -8.15 -12.37
CA VAL A 284 -18.49 -9.23 -13.25
C VAL A 284 -19.57 -10.06 -12.55
N LYS A 285 -20.44 -10.71 -13.34
CA LYS A 285 -21.57 -11.51 -12.84
C LYS A 285 -21.33 -13.03 -12.89
N LYS A 286 -20.20 -13.47 -13.47
CA LYS A 286 -19.81 -14.87 -13.59
C LYS A 286 -18.30 -15.00 -13.57
N ASN A 287 -17.82 -16.19 -13.22
CA ASN A 287 -16.39 -16.50 -13.29
C ASN A 287 -15.83 -16.24 -14.69
N GLY A 288 -14.64 -15.66 -14.73
CA GLY A 288 -13.81 -15.49 -15.92
C GLY A 288 -12.53 -16.32 -15.82
N GLN A 289 -11.64 -16.16 -16.79
CA GLN A 289 -10.35 -16.86 -16.80
C GLN A 289 -9.51 -16.53 -15.55
N ASN A 290 -9.51 -15.26 -15.13
CA ASN A 290 -8.71 -14.76 -14.00
C ASN A 290 -9.56 -14.20 -12.85
N ARG A 291 -10.90 -14.21 -12.96
CA ARG A 291 -11.80 -13.71 -11.92
C ARG A 291 -12.59 -14.88 -11.33
N VAL A 292 -12.34 -15.17 -10.07
CA VAL A 292 -13.01 -16.25 -9.31
C VAL A 292 -14.04 -15.60 -8.39
N LEU A 293 -15.32 -15.89 -8.62
CA LEU A 293 -16.40 -15.42 -7.75
C LEU A 293 -16.71 -16.49 -6.70
N VAL A 294 -16.75 -16.06 -5.44
CA VAL A 294 -17.19 -16.90 -4.33
C VAL A 294 -18.55 -16.40 -3.81
N SER A 295 -19.26 -17.24 -3.07
CA SER A 295 -20.55 -16.87 -2.48
C SER A 295 -20.38 -15.74 -1.43
N LEU A 296 -21.46 -15.03 -1.14
CA LEU A 296 -21.45 -14.01 -0.09
C LEU A 296 -21.09 -14.60 1.28
N ALA A 297 -21.56 -15.82 1.58
CA ALA A 297 -21.23 -16.52 2.82
C ALA A 297 -19.73 -16.78 2.97
N GLN A 298 -19.06 -17.24 1.89
CA GLN A 298 -17.61 -17.44 1.88
C GLN A 298 -16.85 -16.10 2.01
N GLY A 299 -17.33 -15.04 1.36
CA GLY A 299 -16.75 -13.70 1.53
C GLY A 299 -16.84 -13.18 2.96
N GLN A 300 -17.99 -13.39 3.61
CA GLN A 300 -18.19 -13.02 5.03
C GLN A 300 -17.32 -13.84 5.98
N GLU A 301 -17.14 -15.13 5.71
CA GLU A 301 -16.24 -16.00 6.47
C GLU A 301 -14.79 -15.49 6.41
N GLU A 302 -14.32 -15.09 5.23
CA GLU A 302 -12.99 -14.50 5.09
C GLU A 302 -12.87 -13.16 5.85
N TYR A 303 -13.89 -12.28 5.80
CA TYR A 303 -13.88 -11.06 6.59
C TYR A 303 -13.78 -11.35 8.10
N LEU A 304 -14.55 -12.31 8.61
CA LEU A 304 -14.49 -12.70 10.03
C LEU A 304 -13.10 -13.25 10.41
N ARG A 305 -12.47 -14.01 9.52
CA ARG A 305 -11.11 -14.52 9.73
C ARG A 305 -10.08 -13.41 9.88
N PHE A 306 -10.20 -12.33 9.09
CA PHE A 306 -9.31 -11.16 9.19
C PHE A 306 -9.63 -10.31 10.43
N SER A 307 -10.90 -10.11 10.76
CA SER A 307 -11.32 -9.23 11.85
C SER A 307 -11.00 -9.78 13.25
N GLN A 308 -10.57 -11.05 13.35
CA GLN A 308 -10.14 -11.69 14.62
C GLN A 308 -8.63 -11.53 14.87
N LYS A 309 -7.90 -10.88 13.99
CA LYS A 309 -6.47 -10.60 14.15
C LYS A 309 -6.26 -9.26 14.86
#